data_bccf1770c0db810cfa949283e1366b16
#
_entry.id   bccf1770c0db810cfa949283e1366b16
#
_cell.length_a   1.000
_cell.length_b   1.000
_cell.length_c   1.000
_cell.angle_alpha   90.00
_cell.angle_beta   90.00
_cell.angle_gamma   90.00
#
_symmetry.space_group_name_H-M   'P 1'
#
loop_
_entity.id
_entity.type
_entity.pdbx_description
1 polymer ?
#
loop_
_entity_poly.entity_id
_entity_poly.type
_entity_poly.pdbx_seq_one_letter_code
_entity_poly.pdbx_strand_id
1 'polypeptide(L)'
;MGGRVEALPRSFGVLLAFGFGAAAAAPLPAQTDAHLQHSLDSLVQGFHGTVGIYAQSLKSGHRAGVNADSVFPTASMIKVPILIATFDAMERGQLDFRQELTYTDSLLYAGDDILGAARDSSRFPLNKLTLLSITTSDNTASLWLQALAGGGAAINQWLSDHGFSVTRVNSRTPGREENRAQYGWGQTTPREMADLLVRIREGKAVGPAASEEMYRHLTRSYWTGEALSQLPPWVQVASKVGAVDHSRSEVALVNAPSGDYVFSVITKDQADTTWDPPNEGWVLIRKVSALLWSHFEPRHPWHPAPGAERFKP
;
A
#
# COMPACT_ATOMS: atom_id res chain seq x y z
N MET A 1 56.81 30.33 58.34
CA MET A 1 57.38 29.45 57.26
C MET A 1 56.25 29.13 56.26
N GLY A 2 56.22 29.88 55.18
CA GLY A 2 55.18 29.77 54.17
C GLY A 2 55.61 28.83 53.07
N GLY A 3 54.82 27.85 52.76
CA GLY A 3 55.00 26.98 51.57
C GLY A 3 54.08 27.45 50.45
N ARG A 4 54.66 27.93 49.36
CA ARG A 4 53.97 28.22 48.10
C ARG A 4 53.65 26.91 47.40
N VAL A 5 52.41 26.74 47.00
CA VAL A 5 52.00 25.66 46.07
C VAL A 5 51.91 26.29 44.68
N GLU A 6 52.77 25.85 43.78
CA GLU A 6 52.75 26.21 42.36
C GLU A 6 51.63 25.48 41.61
N ALA A 7 50.85 26.24 40.85
CA ALA A 7 49.79 25.73 40.00
C ALA A 7 50.36 25.34 38.62
N LEU A 8 50.14 24.08 38.20
CA LEU A 8 50.45 23.58 36.86
C LEU A 8 49.38 24.04 35.83
N PRO A 9 49.81 24.34 34.58
CA PRO A 9 48.90 24.81 33.55
C PRO A 9 48.06 23.64 32.98
N ARG A 10 46.74 23.84 32.88
CA ARG A 10 45.79 22.96 32.22
C ARG A 10 45.93 23.10 30.69
N SER A 11 46.40 22.08 30.03
CA SER A 11 46.37 21.98 28.57
C SER A 11 44.97 21.76 28.06
N PHE A 12 44.41 22.71 27.32
CA PHE A 12 43.17 22.53 26.56
C PHE A 12 43.43 21.68 25.31
N GLY A 13 43.00 20.43 25.33
CA GLY A 13 42.95 19.60 24.15
C GLY A 13 41.74 19.97 23.28
N VAL A 14 41.97 20.48 22.10
CA VAL A 14 40.92 20.69 21.07
C VAL A 14 40.57 19.34 20.46
N LEU A 15 39.40 18.81 20.77
CA LEU A 15 38.83 17.65 20.06
C LEU A 15 38.25 18.14 18.73
N LEU A 16 38.95 17.85 17.63
CA LEU A 16 38.41 17.96 16.26
C LEU A 16 37.40 16.80 16.04
N ALA A 17 36.14 17.08 16.12
CA ALA A 17 35.07 16.16 15.71
C ALA A 17 35.02 16.13 14.17
N PHE A 18 35.51 15.07 13.55
CA PHE A 18 35.27 14.77 12.15
C PHE A 18 33.82 14.31 11.99
N GLY A 19 32.96 15.21 11.57
CA GLY A 19 31.62 14.87 11.13
C GLY A 19 31.67 14.11 9.79
N PHE A 20 31.48 12.80 9.81
CA PHE A 20 31.16 12.04 8.60
C PHE A 20 29.75 12.44 8.15
N GLY A 21 29.65 13.41 7.28
CA GLY A 21 28.44 13.68 6.53
C GLY A 21 28.19 12.50 5.56
N ALA A 22 27.21 11.64 5.87
CA ALA A 22 26.70 10.69 4.89
C ALA A 22 26.03 11.50 3.78
N ALA A 23 26.69 11.66 2.65
CA ALA A 23 26.09 12.21 1.44
C ALA A 23 24.95 11.24 1.03
N ALA A 24 23.70 11.69 1.15
CA ALA A 24 22.58 10.98 0.58
C ALA A 24 22.81 10.87 -0.93
N ALA A 25 22.96 9.65 -1.42
CA ALA A 25 23.09 9.41 -2.86
C ALA A 25 21.85 9.97 -3.56
N ALA A 26 22.06 10.79 -4.59
CA ALA A 26 20.95 11.27 -5.41
C ALA A 26 20.22 10.06 -6.01
N PRO A 27 18.87 10.09 -6.07
CA PRO A 27 18.11 9.01 -6.67
C PRO A 27 18.54 8.83 -8.12
N LEU A 28 18.81 7.58 -8.50
CA LEU A 28 19.14 7.23 -9.89
C LEU A 28 17.99 7.65 -10.80
N PRO A 29 18.29 8.20 -12.01
CA PRO A 29 17.22 8.52 -12.94
C PRO A 29 16.42 7.26 -13.28
N ALA A 30 15.08 7.37 -13.18
CA ALA A 30 14.17 6.27 -13.45
C ALA A 30 14.29 5.82 -14.91
N GLN A 31 14.83 4.63 -15.13
CA GLN A 31 15.07 4.05 -16.44
C GLN A 31 14.03 2.96 -16.74
N THR A 32 13.53 2.92 -17.98
CA THR A 32 12.65 1.85 -18.42
C THR A 32 13.43 0.54 -18.55
N ASP A 33 12.94 -0.52 -17.92
CA ASP A 33 13.40 -1.89 -18.12
C ASP A 33 12.76 -2.46 -19.39
N ALA A 34 13.50 -2.44 -20.49
CA ALA A 34 12.97 -2.85 -21.80
C ALA A 34 12.56 -4.33 -21.86
N HIS A 35 13.28 -5.21 -21.15
CA HIS A 35 12.96 -6.62 -21.10
C HIS A 35 11.67 -6.88 -20.32
N LEU A 36 11.55 -6.27 -19.14
CA LEU A 36 10.33 -6.35 -18.35
C LEU A 36 9.14 -5.71 -19.06
N GLN A 37 9.37 -4.56 -19.74
CA GLN A 37 8.32 -3.90 -20.53
C GLN A 37 7.76 -4.83 -21.60
N HIS A 38 8.63 -5.43 -22.42
CA HIS A 38 8.20 -6.38 -23.46
C HIS A 38 7.43 -7.57 -22.88
N SER A 39 7.86 -8.10 -21.74
CA SER A 39 7.18 -9.21 -21.07
C SER A 39 5.80 -8.83 -20.56
N LEU A 40 5.63 -7.62 -19.98
CA LEU A 40 4.34 -7.11 -19.54
C LEU A 40 3.40 -6.85 -20.73
N ASP A 41 3.91 -6.23 -21.80
CA ASP A 41 3.13 -5.97 -23.03
C ASP A 41 2.60 -7.27 -23.64
N SER A 42 3.41 -8.32 -23.64
CA SER A 42 3.00 -9.64 -24.13
C SER A 42 1.95 -10.30 -23.22
N LEU A 43 2.10 -10.15 -21.89
CA LEU A 43 1.26 -10.80 -20.91
C LEU A 43 -0.17 -10.26 -20.89
N VAL A 44 -0.37 -8.99 -21.25
CA VAL A 44 -1.71 -8.36 -21.28
C VAL A 44 -2.45 -8.58 -22.61
N GLN A 45 -1.80 -9.17 -23.61
CA GLN A 45 -2.45 -9.46 -24.89
C GLN A 45 -3.59 -10.46 -24.71
N GLY A 46 -4.72 -10.15 -25.32
CA GLY A 46 -5.93 -10.98 -25.25
C GLY A 46 -6.75 -10.83 -23.97
N PHE A 47 -6.39 -9.94 -23.05
CA PHE A 47 -7.23 -9.64 -21.89
C PHE A 47 -8.52 -8.91 -22.32
N HIS A 48 -9.67 -9.39 -21.82
CA HIS A 48 -10.97 -8.86 -22.18
C HIS A 48 -11.38 -7.70 -21.24
N GLY A 49 -10.74 -6.56 -21.43
CA GLY A 49 -10.93 -5.34 -20.64
C GLY A 49 -9.73 -4.42 -20.77
N THR A 50 -9.60 -3.47 -19.85
CA THR A 50 -8.46 -2.56 -19.79
C THR A 50 -7.56 -2.93 -18.63
N VAL A 51 -6.25 -3.05 -18.89
CA VAL A 51 -5.23 -3.38 -17.87
C VAL A 51 -4.35 -2.18 -17.59
N GLY A 52 -4.09 -1.93 -16.32
CA GLY A 52 -3.07 -1.01 -15.83
C GLY A 52 -2.06 -1.75 -14.97
N ILE A 53 -0.78 -1.60 -15.28
CA ILE A 53 0.33 -2.18 -14.51
C ILE A 53 1.40 -1.11 -14.29
N TYR A 54 1.99 -1.10 -13.12
CA TYR A 54 3.23 -0.42 -12.84
C TYR A 54 4.11 -1.32 -11.97
N ALA A 55 5.39 -1.43 -12.31
CA ALA A 55 6.38 -2.16 -11.52
C ALA A 55 7.68 -1.37 -11.46
N GLN A 56 8.35 -1.38 -10.29
CA GLN A 56 9.62 -0.68 -10.07
C GLN A 56 10.49 -1.43 -9.07
N SER A 57 11.78 -1.60 -9.42
CA SER A 57 12.82 -1.97 -8.46
C SER A 57 13.20 -0.77 -7.62
N LEU A 58 13.09 -0.86 -6.30
CA LEU A 58 13.48 0.25 -5.40
C LEU A 58 15.00 0.37 -5.28
N LYS A 59 15.74 -0.70 -5.60
CA LYS A 59 17.20 -0.72 -5.57
C LYS A 59 17.84 -0.04 -6.77
N SER A 60 17.36 -0.34 -7.99
CA SER A 60 17.93 0.17 -9.23
C SER A 60 17.18 1.37 -9.81
N GLY A 61 15.93 1.59 -9.40
CA GLY A 61 15.03 2.57 -10.01
C GLY A 61 14.46 2.14 -11.37
N HIS A 62 14.83 0.97 -11.90
CA HIS A 62 14.29 0.45 -13.16
C HIS A 62 12.80 0.17 -13.02
N ARG A 63 12.03 0.52 -14.04
CA ARG A 63 10.56 0.42 -14.04
C ARG A 63 10.01 -0.02 -15.40
N ALA A 64 8.83 -0.62 -15.35
CA ALA A 64 8.03 -0.93 -16.53
C ALA A 64 6.54 -0.78 -16.20
N GLY A 65 5.69 -0.64 -17.21
CA GLY A 65 4.25 -0.53 -16.97
C GLY A 65 3.42 -0.50 -18.23
N VAL A 66 2.13 -0.80 -18.05
CA VAL A 66 1.09 -0.74 -19.07
C VAL A 66 0.03 0.21 -18.55
N ASN A 67 -0.34 1.25 -19.30
CA ASN A 67 -1.30 2.26 -18.86
C ASN A 67 -1.02 2.78 -17.43
N ALA A 68 0.25 2.91 -17.05
CA ALA A 68 0.70 3.17 -15.69
C ALA A 68 0.17 4.48 -15.10
N ASP A 69 -0.17 5.45 -15.96
CA ASP A 69 -0.67 6.78 -15.59
C ASP A 69 -2.14 7.00 -15.98
N SER A 70 -2.83 5.97 -16.48
CA SER A 70 -4.26 6.01 -16.77
C SER A 70 -5.09 5.83 -15.50
N VAL A 71 -6.32 6.38 -15.52
CA VAL A 71 -7.22 6.33 -14.36
C VAL A 71 -7.96 4.99 -14.31
N PHE A 72 -7.95 4.40 -13.13
CA PHE A 72 -8.62 3.14 -12.81
C PHE A 72 -9.43 3.24 -11.51
N PRO A 73 -10.47 2.40 -11.34
CA PRO A 73 -11.13 2.22 -10.04
C PRO A 73 -10.16 1.56 -9.06
N THR A 74 -10.24 1.96 -7.79
CA THR A 74 -9.38 1.37 -6.75
C THR A 74 -9.96 0.12 -6.13
N ALA A 75 -11.29 -0.04 -6.18
CA ALA A 75 -11.96 -0.96 -5.24
C ALA A 75 -11.38 -0.77 -3.83
N SER A 76 -11.06 -1.85 -3.11
CA SER A 76 -10.54 -1.75 -1.74
C SER A 76 -9.09 -1.27 -1.61
N MET A 77 -8.35 -1.02 -2.70
CA MET A 77 -7.05 -0.37 -2.57
C MET A 77 -7.15 1.07 -2.05
N ILE A 78 -8.32 1.72 -2.15
CA ILE A 78 -8.57 3.03 -1.54
C ILE A 78 -8.34 3.05 -0.02
N LYS A 79 -8.33 1.91 0.63
CA LYS A 79 -8.08 1.78 2.07
C LYS A 79 -6.64 2.12 2.45
N VAL A 80 -5.72 2.12 1.48
CA VAL A 80 -4.33 2.58 1.70
C VAL A 80 -4.29 4.09 2.00
N PRO A 81 -4.79 5.00 1.15
CA PRO A 81 -4.81 6.42 1.51
C PRO A 81 -5.74 6.74 2.70
N ILE A 82 -6.80 5.97 2.96
CA ILE A 82 -7.61 6.12 4.18
C ILE A 82 -6.75 5.80 5.42
N LEU A 83 -5.95 4.73 5.38
CA LEU A 83 -5.01 4.38 6.44
C LEU A 83 -4.01 5.51 6.69
N ILE A 84 -3.38 6.02 5.64
CA ILE A 84 -2.40 7.12 5.73
C ILE A 84 -3.02 8.35 6.39
N ALA A 85 -4.19 8.78 5.95
CA ALA A 85 -4.87 9.94 6.51
C ALA A 85 -5.30 9.72 7.97
N THR A 86 -5.65 8.48 8.35
CA THR A 86 -5.94 8.13 9.73
C THR A 86 -4.70 8.29 10.62
N PHE A 87 -3.54 7.82 10.17
CA PHE A 87 -2.27 7.99 10.90
C PHE A 87 -1.80 9.46 10.90
N ASP A 88 -2.05 10.20 9.83
CA ASP A 88 -1.79 11.64 9.78
C ASP A 88 -2.65 12.42 10.82
N ALA A 89 -3.91 12.03 10.98
CA ALA A 89 -4.77 12.59 12.03
C ALA A 89 -4.28 12.23 13.45
N MET A 90 -3.69 11.05 13.63
CA MET A 90 -3.03 10.69 14.91
C MET A 90 -1.79 11.54 15.16
N GLU A 91 -0.94 11.74 14.15
CA GLU A 91 0.28 12.54 14.29
C GLU A 91 -0.04 14.01 14.61
N ARG A 92 -1.16 14.51 14.10
CA ARG A 92 -1.68 15.86 14.46
C ARG A 92 -2.40 15.91 15.82
N GLY A 93 -2.45 14.81 16.57
CA GLY A 93 -3.12 14.73 17.86
C GLY A 93 -4.66 14.81 17.82
N GLN A 94 -5.26 14.60 16.65
CA GLN A 94 -6.73 14.58 16.47
C GLN A 94 -7.34 13.22 16.82
N LEU A 95 -6.55 12.17 16.72
CA LEU A 95 -6.91 10.79 17.05
C LEU A 95 -5.82 10.18 17.95
N ASP A 96 -6.20 9.22 18.78
CA ASP A 96 -5.25 8.40 19.54
C ASP A 96 -5.33 6.94 19.07
N PHE A 97 -4.17 6.30 18.87
CA PHE A 97 -4.06 4.93 18.37
C PHE A 97 -4.84 3.90 19.22
N ARG A 98 -4.98 4.17 20.52
CA ARG A 98 -5.66 3.29 21.47
C ARG A 98 -7.00 3.83 21.94
N GLN A 99 -7.47 4.96 21.40
CA GLN A 99 -8.76 5.50 21.80
C GLN A 99 -9.87 4.48 21.59
N GLU A 100 -10.75 4.35 22.57
CA GLU A 100 -11.92 3.48 22.50
C GLU A 100 -13.04 4.19 21.74
N LEU A 101 -13.60 3.48 20.77
CA LEU A 101 -14.70 3.93 19.94
C LEU A 101 -15.92 3.03 20.18
N THR A 102 -17.12 3.60 20.18
CA THR A 102 -18.36 2.85 20.34
C THR A 102 -18.94 2.58 18.94
N TYR A 103 -19.12 1.32 18.60
CA TYR A 103 -19.79 0.90 17.39
C TYR A 103 -21.30 1.14 17.54
N THR A 104 -21.93 1.59 16.48
CA THR A 104 -23.38 1.69 16.37
C THR A 104 -23.83 1.07 15.04
N ASP A 105 -25.02 0.48 15.02
CA ASP A 105 -25.58 -0.19 13.83
C ASP A 105 -25.68 0.75 12.62
N SER A 106 -25.74 2.07 12.84
CA SER A 106 -25.73 3.09 11.79
C SER A 106 -24.39 3.16 11.01
N LEU A 107 -23.32 2.58 11.54
CA LEU A 107 -22.01 2.49 10.89
C LEU A 107 -21.92 1.29 9.93
N LEU A 108 -22.83 0.33 10.06
CA LEU A 108 -22.81 -0.89 9.27
C LEU A 108 -22.80 -0.59 7.77
N TYR A 109 -21.85 -1.19 7.09
CA TYR A 109 -21.88 -1.38 5.65
C TYR A 109 -22.22 -2.85 5.37
N ALA A 110 -23.35 -3.10 4.72
CA ALA A 110 -23.80 -4.47 4.46
C ALA A 110 -22.78 -5.26 3.62
N GLY A 111 -22.43 -6.46 4.07
CA GLY A 111 -21.44 -7.35 3.44
C GLY A 111 -20.88 -8.35 4.44
N ASP A 112 -19.84 -9.07 4.05
CA ASP A 112 -19.18 -10.11 4.85
C ASP A 112 -18.08 -9.55 5.77
N ASP A 113 -18.33 -8.37 6.35
CA ASP A 113 -17.36 -7.68 7.21
C ASP A 113 -17.35 -8.30 8.63
N ILE A 114 -16.15 -8.43 9.20
CA ILE A 114 -15.97 -8.91 10.58
C ILE A 114 -16.59 -7.91 11.57
N LEU A 115 -16.35 -6.61 11.35
CA LEU A 115 -16.88 -5.57 12.23
C LEU A 115 -18.41 -5.47 12.13
N GLY A 116 -19.00 -5.77 10.96
CA GLY A 116 -20.43 -5.79 10.75
C GLY A 116 -21.19 -6.83 11.58
N ALA A 117 -20.48 -7.85 12.09
CA ALA A 117 -21.03 -8.86 13.01
C ALA A 117 -21.02 -8.41 14.49
N ALA A 118 -20.50 -7.24 14.80
CA ALA A 118 -20.46 -6.71 16.17
C ALA A 118 -21.87 -6.32 16.64
N ARG A 119 -22.08 -6.40 17.94
CA ARG A 119 -23.33 -5.92 18.56
C ARG A 119 -23.29 -4.40 18.68
N ASP A 120 -24.44 -3.77 18.57
CA ASP A 120 -24.59 -2.33 18.89
C ASP A 120 -23.96 -2.01 20.26
N SER A 121 -23.38 -0.83 20.37
CA SER A 121 -22.69 -0.36 21.58
C SER A 121 -21.43 -1.13 21.98
N SER A 122 -20.92 -2.05 21.14
CA SER A 122 -19.61 -2.68 21.33
C SER A 122 -18.49 -1.65 21.24
N ARG A 123 -17.43 -1.85 22.02
CA ARG A 123 -16.27 -0.94 22.04
C ARG A 123 -15.08 -1.56 21.30
N PHE A 124 -14.44 -0.74 20.51
CA PHE A 124 -13.26 -1.11 19.73
C PHE A 124 -12.19 -0.03 19.85
N PRO A 125 -10.95 -0.37 20.17
CA PRO A 125 -9.85 0.58 20.05
C PRO A 125 -9.54 0.86 18.57
N LEU A 126 -9.18 2.11 18.26
CA LEU A 126 -8.95 2.59 16.88
C LEU A 126 -7.95 1.71 16.11
N ASN A 127 -6.91 1.21 16.77
CA ASN A 127 -5.91 0.33 16.15
C ASN A 127 -6.49 -1.01 15.64
N LYS A 128 -7.59 -1.50 16.22
CA LYS A 128 -8.28 -2.68 15.68
C LYS A 128 -9.03 -2.35 14.40
N LEU A 129 -9.58 -1.15 14.28
CA LEU A 129 -10.23 -0.71 13.03
C LEU A 129 -9.20 -0.57 11.91
N THR A 130 -8.02 0.03 12.19
CA THR A 130 -6.96 0.14 11.19
C THR A 130 -6.47 -1.24 10.73
N LEU A 131 -6.32 -2.18 11.68
CA LEU A 131 -5.96 -3.55 11.36
C LEU A 131 -7.02 -4.23 10.48
N LEU A 132 -8.29 -4.26 10.89
CA LEU A 132 -9.38 -4.90 10.14
C LEU A 132 -9.54 -4.30 8.73
N SER A 133 -9.52 -2.97 8.62
CA SER A 133 -9.61 -2.28 7.33
C SER A 133 -8.58 -2.76 6.30
N ILE A 134 -7.36 -3.03 6.75
CA ILE A 134 -6.26 -3.43 5.86
C ILE A 134 -6.18 -4.95 5.71
N THR A 135 -6.16 -5.70 6.82
CA THR A 135 -5.87 -7.14 6.78
C THR A 135 -7.00 -7.96 6.18
N THR A 136 -8.23 -7.71 6.60
CA THR A 136 -9.43 -8.42 6.11
C THR A 136 -10.20 -7.63 5.07
N SER A 137 -9.76 -6.39 4.80
CA SER A 137 -10.47 -5.48 3.89
C SER A 137 -11.88 -5.08 4.38
N ASP A 138 -12.09 -5.03 5.69
CA ASP A 138 -13.37 -4.70 6.31
C ASP A 138 -13.90 -3.33 5.85
N ASN A 139 -15.11 -3.30 5.27
CA ASN A 139 -15.68 -2.09 4.69
C ASN A 139 -16.27 -1.17 5.75
N THR A 140 -16.91 -1.73 6.78
CA THR A 140 -17.45 -0.99 7.91
C THR A 140 -16.34 -0.26 8.65
N ALA A 141 -15.23 -0.95 8.96
CA ALA A 141 -14.05 -0.33 9.57
C ALA A 141 -13.46 0.78 8.67
N SER A 142 -13.39 0.54 7.37
CA SER A 142 -12.80 1.51 6.42
C SER A 142 -13.60 2.80 6.32
N LEU A 143 -14.92 2.71 6.22
CA LEU A 143 -15.80 3.89 6.14
C LEU A 143 -15.86 4.65 7.45
N TRP A 144 -15.73 3.95 8.57
CA TRP A 144 -15.61 4.58 9.88
C TRP A 144 -14.28 5.33 10.03
N LEU A 145 -13.16 4.70 9.63
CA LEU A 145 -11.85 5.37 9.59
C LEU A 145 -11.84 6.58 8.65
N GLN A 146 -12.48 6.47 7.47
CA GLN A 146 -12.62 7.61 6.56
C GLN A 146 -13.32 8.79 7.24
N ALA A 147 -14.41 8.54 7.97
CA ALA A 147 -15.12 9.58 8.69
C ALA A 147 -14.26 10.19 9.82
N LEU A 148 -13.56 9.37 10.60
CA LEU A 148 -12.67 9.81 11.67
C LEU A 148 -11.48 10.63 11.16
N ALA A 149 -10.96 10.31 9.96
CA ALA A 149 -9.87 11.07 9.32
C ALA A 149 -10.33 12.39 8.68
N GLY A 150 -11.56 12.84 8.94
CA GLY A 150 -12.11 14.09 8.41
C GLY A 150 -12.89 13.95 7.09
N GLY A 151 -13.23 12.71 6.70
CA GLY A 151 -13.99 12.42 5.48
C GLY A 151 -13.14 12.41 4.22
N GLY A 152 -13.75 12.05 3.08
CA GLY A 152 -13.06 11.94 1.81
C GLY A 152 -12.45 13.27 1.33
N ALA A 153 -13.04 14.41 1.67
CA ALA A 153 -12.49 15.71 1.30
C ALA A 153 -11.12 15.99 1.96
N ALA A 154 -10.98 15.72 3.26
CA ALA A 154 -9.72 15.88 3.98
C ALA A 154 -8.65 14.91 3.46
N ILE A 155 -9.02 13.66 3.18
CA ILE A 155 -8.11 12.67 2.58
C ILE A 155 -7.65 13.11 1.20
N ASN A 156 -8.56 13.63 0.36
CA ASN A 156 -8.24 14.14 -0.96
C ASN A 156 -7.35 15.38 -0.92
N GLN A 157 -7.51 16.23 0.11
CA GLN A 157 -6.62 17.36 0.32
C GLN A 157 -5.21 16.86 0.68
N TRP A 158 -5.10 15.91 1.62
CA TRP A 158 -3.81 15.29 1.95
C TRP A 158 -3.11 14.73 0.70
N LEU A 159 -3.85 13.97 -0.14
CA LEU A 159 -3.33 13.41 -1.38
C LEU A 159 -2.80 14.49 -2.33
N SER A 160 -3.56 15.59 -2.49
CA SER A 160 -3.15 16.72 -3.34
C SER A 160 -1.90 17.41 -2.82
N ASP A 161 -1.83 17.68 -1.52
CA ASP A 161 -0.69 18.35 -0.87
C ASP A 161 0.60 17.52 -0.95
N HIS A 162 0.46 16.19 -1.12
CA HIS A 162 1.57 15.26 -1.26
C HIS A 162 1.86 14.85 -2.72
N GLY A 163 1.28 15.54 -3.70
CA GLY A 163 1.60 15.38 -5.12
C GLY A 163 0.87 14.25 -5.84
N PHE A 164 -0.15 13.64 -5.22
CA PHE A 164 -1.03 12.69 -5.88
C PHE A 164 -2.13 13.45 -6.62
N SER A 165 -2.07 13.49 -7.95
CA SER A 165 -2.97 14.28 -8.77
C SER A 165 -4.25 13.55 -9.16
N VAL A 166 -4.22 12.21 -9.21
CA VAL A 166 -5.28 11.35 -9.72
C VAL A 166 -5.96 10.54 -8.62
N THR A 167 -5.20 10.03 -7.65
CA THR A 167 -5.75 9.22 -6.55
C THR A 167 -6.70 10.02 -5.69
N ARG A 168 -7.96 9.58 -5.59
CA ARG A 168 -9.02 10.26 -4.85
C ARG A 168 -9.98 9.28 -4.21
N VAL A 169 -10.43 9.60 -3.01
CA VAL A 169 -11.60 9.00 -2.35
C VAL A 169 -12.86 9.61 -2.96
N ASN A 170 -13.74 8.78 -3.48
CA ASN A 170 -15.03 9.20 -4.05
C ASN A 170 -16.19 8.86 -3.12
N SER A 171 -16.07 7.77 -2.33
CA SER A 171 -17.11 7.32 -1.41
C SER A 171 -17.39 8.37 -0.35
N ARG A 172 -18.68 8.67 -0.12
CA ARG A 172 -19.14 9.63 0.89
C ARG A 172 -18.35 10.95 0.87
N THR A 173 -17.99 11.43 -0.32
CA THR A 173 -17.20 12.64 -0.53
C THR A 173 -18.02 13.64 -1.36
N PRO A 174 -18.43 14.79 -0.80
CA PRO A 174 -19.18 15.80 -1.52
C PRO A 174 -18.46 16.27 -2.79
N GLY A 175 -19.20 16.46 -3.90
CA GLY A 175 -18.68 16.87 -5.19
C GLY A 175 -17.94 15.77 -5.97
N ARG A 176 -18.04 14.50 -5.50
CA ARG A 176 -17.44 13.35 -6.17
C ARG A 176 -18.47 12.31 -6.65
N GLU A 177 -19.72 12.70 -6.79
CA GLU A 177 -20.84 11.81 -7.13
C GLU A 177 -20.66 11.17 -8.50
N GLU A 178 -20.28 11.96 -9.52
CA GLU A 178 -20.00 11.47 -10.88
C GLU A 178 -18.78 10.54 -10.90
N ASN A 179 -17.70 10.91 -10.21
CA ASN A 179 -16.51 10.04 -10.08
C ASN A 179 -16.84 8.74 -9.35
N ARG A 180 -17.72 8.80 -8.33
CA ARG A 180 -18.18 7.61 -7.63
C ARG A 180 -19.03 6.71 -8.54
N ALA A 181 -19.86 7.26 -9.39
CA ALA A 181 -20.63 6.48 -10.36
C ALA A 181 -19.70 5.77 -11.37
N GLN A 182 -18.62 6.44 -11.79
CA GLN A 182 -17.68 5.91 -12.79
C GLN A 182 -16.62 4.95 -12.19
N TYR A 183 -16.04 5.28 -11.02
CA TYR A 183 -14.88 4.58 -10.45
C TYR A 183 -15.16 3.93 -9.09
N GLY A 184 -16.38 3.97 -8.60
CA GLY A 184 -16.73 3.41 -7.28
C GLY A 184 -16.15 4.22 -6.13
N TRP A 185 -15.66 3.53 -5.09
CA TRP A 185 -15.20 4.17 -3.85
C TRP A 185 -13.99 5.09 -4.01
N GLY A 186 -13.18 4.87 -5.02
CA GLY A 186 -12.02 5.69 -5.30
C GLY A 186 -11.44 5.43 -6.67
N GLN A 187 -10.57 6.33 -7.09
CA GLN A 187 -9.83 6.27 -8.33
C GLN A 187 -8.34 6.45 -8.08
N THR A 188 -7.52 5.93 -8.97
CA THR A 188 -6.05 6.02 -8.90
C THR A 188 -5.42 5.76 -10.26
N THR A 189 -4.10 5.90 -10.34
CA THR A 189 -3.29 5.28 -11.39
C THR A 189 -2.47 4.13 -10.80
N PRO A 190 -2.07 3.12 -11.59
CA PRO A 190 -1.15 2.08 -11.12
C PRO A 190 0.12 2.64 -10.46
N ARG A 191 0.71 3.69 -11.05
CA ARG A 191 1.90 4.35 -10.51
C ARG A 191 1.63 5.02 -9.16
N GLU A 192 0.61 5.87 -9.06
CA GLU A 192 0.33 6.57 -7.80
C GLU A 192 0.02 5.61 -6.65
N MET A 193 -0.68 4.50 -6.93
CA MET A 193 -0.97 3.50 -5.92
C MET A 193 0.30 2.79 -5.43
N ALA A 194 1.22 2.46 -6.33
CA ALA A 194 2.53 1.92 -5.97
C ALA A 194 3.35 2.94 -5.17
N ASP A 195 3.35 4.21 -5.57
CA ASP A 195 4.08 5.29 -4.90
C ASP A 195 3.60 5.51 -3.45
N LEU A 196 2.32 5.28 -3.14
CA LEU A 196 1.80 5.31 -1.76
C LEU A 196 2.49 4.24 -0.88
N LEU A 197 2.66 3.01 -1.38
CA LEU A 197 3.36 1.96 -0.64
C LEU A 197 4.85 2.27 -0.48
N VAL A 198 5.48 2.83 -1.51
CA VAL A 198 6.89 3.26 -1.44
C VAL A 198 7.07 4.31 -0.35
N ARG A 199 6.20 5.33 -0.29
CA ARG A 199 6.26 6.35 0.78
C ARG A 199 6.10 5.76 2.17
N ILE A 200 5.18 4.80 2.34
CA ILE A 200 5.04 4.08 3.62
C ILE A 200 6.34 3.32 3.93
N ARG A 201 6.89 2.58 2.98
CA ARG A 201 8.13 1.79 3.16
C ARG A 201 9.34 2.66 3.52
N GLU A 202 9.41 3.87 2.97
CA GLU A 202 10.50 4.81 3.18
C GLU A 202 10.33 5.70 4.42
N GLY A 203 9.24 5.55 5.19
CA GLY A 203 8.97 6.40 6.34
C GLY A 203 8.49 7.82 6.00
N LYS A 204 8.05 8.05 4.75
CA LYS A 204 7.73 9.37 4.19
C LYS A 204 6.24 9.64 3.99
N ALA A 205 5.36 8.69 4.34
CA ALA A 205 3.92 8.88 4.17
C ALA A 205 3.36 9.90 5.19
N VAL A 206 3.70 9.72 6.46
CA VAL A 206 3.32 10.65 7.57
C VAL A 206 4.58 10.98 8.36
N GLY A 207 5.17 9.97 8.98
CA GLY A 207 6.41 10.03 9.73
C GLY A 207 6.98 8.61 9.87
N PRO A 208 8.24 8.44 10.31
CA PRO A 208 8.86 7.12 10.39
C PRO A 208 8.09 6.12 11.27
N ALA A 209 7.66 6.52 12.46
CA ALA A 209 6.94 5.66 13.39
C ALA A 209 5.56 5.25 12.87
N ALA A 210 4.78 6.21 12.35
CA ALA A 210 3.48 5.96 11.73
C ALA A 210 3.62 5.04 10.50
N SER A 211 4.61 5.28 9.65
CA SER A 211 4.88 4.48 8.47
C SER A 211 5.28 3.05 8.81
N GLU A 212 6.09 2.84 9.85
CA GLU A 212 6.44 1.50 10.33
C GLU A 212 5.19 0.70 10.73
N GLU A 213 4.26 1.28 11.48
CA GLU A 213 3.04 0.57 11.89
C GLU A 213 2.09 0.35 10.71
N MET A 214 1.92 1.32 9.81
CA MET A 214 1.16 1.12 8.56
C MET A 214 1.74 -0.02 7.72
N TYR A 215 3.07 -0.10 7.62
CA TYR A 215 3.74 -1.19 6.92
C TYR A 215 3.46 -2.55 7.56
N ARG A 216 3.51 -2.64 8.91
CA ARG A 216 3.15 -3.85 9.65
C ARG A 216 1.70 -4.29 9.42
N HIS A 217 0.77 -3.37 9.26
CA HIS A 217 -0.62 -3.69 8.91
C HIS A 217 -0.70 -4.28 7.50
N LEU A 218 -0.04 -3.65 6.52
CA LEU A 218 -0.05 -4.09 5.12
C LEU A 218 0.62 -5.46 4.91
N THR A 219 1.58 -5.84 5.77
CA THR A 219 2.24 -7.16 5.69
C THR A 219 1.45 -8.31 6.31
N ARG A 220 0.23 -8.05 6.82
CA ARG A 220 -0.64 -9.05 7.46
C ARG A 220 -1.92 -9.30 6.66
N SER A 221 -1.83 -9.27 5.33
CA SER A 221 -3.00 -9.52 4.48
C SER A 221 -3.59 -10.92 4.75
N TYR A 222 -4.90 -10.98 4.96
CA TYR A 222 -5.66 -12.24 4.95
C TYR A 222 -5.79 -12.77 3.51
N TRP A 223 -5.94 -11.87 2.54
CA TRP A 223 -6.13 -12.19 1.13
C TRP A 223 -4.80 -12.54 0.48
N THR A 224 -4.47 -13.83 0.48
CA THR A 224 -3.19 -14.35 -0.04
C THR A 224 -3.36 -15.20 -1.30
N GLY A 225 -4.54 -15.21 -1.91
CA GLY A 225 -4.88 -16.03 -3.08
C GLY A 225 -4.30 -15.51 -4.38
N GLU A 226 -4.00 -14.22 -4.47
CA GLU A 226 -3.64 -13.57 -5.72
C GLU A 226 -2.13 -13.33 -5.85
N ALA A 227 -1.65 -12.09 -5.87
CA ALA A 227 -0.23 -11.82 -6.07
C ALA A 227 0.66 -12.56 -5.06
N LEU A 228 0.26 -12.58 -3.77
CA LEU A 228 1.04 -13.20 -2.69
C LEU A 228 1.16 -14.72 -2.89
N SER A 229 0.19 -15.37 -3.54
CA SER A 229 0.24 -16.81 -3.82
C SER A 229 1.40 -17.22 -4.74
N GLN A 230 1.96 -16.26 -5.48
CA GLN A 230 3.03 -16.46 -6.45
C GLN A 230 4.41 -16.05 -5.90
N LEU A 231 4.50 -15.77 -4.61
CA LEU A 231 5.72 -15.36 -3.92
C LEU A 231 6.07 -16.37 -2.81
N PRO A 232 7.37 -16.58 -2.52
CA PRO A 232 7.76 -17.50 -1.46
C PRO A 232 7.19 -17.07 -0.09
N PRO A 233 6.67 -18.00 0.72
CA PRO A 233 6.01 -17.67 1.98
C PRO A 233 6.94 -17.10 3.07
N TRP A 234 8.24 -17.18 2.88
CA TRP A 234 9.25 -16.58 3.77
C TRP A 234 9.62 -15.13 3.36
N VAL A 235 9.06 -14.62 2.25
CA VAL A 235 9.25 -13.23 1.81
C VAL A 235 8.15 -12.37 2.40
N GLN A 236 8.52 -11.28 3.05
CA GLN A 236 7.55 -10.33 3.56
C GLN A 236 7.01 -9.47 2.41
N VAL A 237 5.68 -9.33 2.35
CA VAL A 237 5.00 -8.55 1.32
C VAL A 237 3.98 -7.64 1.97
N ALA A 238 4.10 -6.34 1.76
CA ALA A 238 3.06 -5.38 2.09
C ALA A 238 2.09 -5.27 0.92
N SER A 239 0.81 -5.62 1.11
CA SER A 239 -0.16 -5.60 0.01
C SER A 239 -1.54 -5.12 0.40
N LYS A 240 -2.30 -4.70 -0.62
CA LYS A 240 -3.74 -4.46 -0.53
C LYS A 240 -4.43 -4.89 -1.82
N VAL A 241 -5.34 -5.83 -1.67
CA VAL A 241 -6.21 -6.32 -2.74
C VAL A 241 -7.46 -5.45 -2.87
N GLY A 242 -8.03 -5.40 -4.07
CA GLY A 242 -9.31 -4.78 -4.34
C GLY A 242 -10.10 -5.51 -5.44
N ALA A 243 -11.42 -5.60 -5.28
CA ALA A 243 -12.30 -6.23 -6.25
C ALA A 243 -13.68 -5.58 -6.27
N VAL A 244 -14.21 -5.46 -7.46
CA VAL A 244 -15.61 -5.21 -7.81
C VAL A 244 -15.91 -5.96 -9.10
N ASP A 245 -17.19 -6.09 -9.51
CA ASP A 245 -17.58 -6.98 -10.60
C ASP A 245 -16.73 -6.86 -11.87
N HIS A 246 -16.44 -5.65 -12.32
CA HIS A 246 -15.69 -5.40 -13.55
C HIS A 246 -14.23 -4.99 -13.33
N SER A 247 -13.69 -5.20 -12.12
CA SER A 247 -12.30 -4.83 -11.79
C SER A 247 -11.72 -5.74 -10.72
N ARG A 248 -10.47 -6.15 -10.95
CA ARG A 248 -9.60 -6.82 -9.98
C ARG A 248 -8.32 -6.02 -9.83
N SER A 249 -7.83 -5.90 -8.62
CA SER A 249 -6.64 -5.09 -8.38
C SER A 249 -5.84 -5.59 -7.19
N GLU A 250 -4.54 -5.38 -7.25
CA GLU A 250 -3.65 -5.54 -6.11
C GLU A 250 -2.44 -4.60 -6.25
N VAL A 251 -2.07 -3.98 -5.15
CA VAL A 251 -0.78 -3.30 -5.00
C VAL A 251 0.06 -4.08 -3.99
N ALA A 252 1.32 -4.32 -4.32
CA ALA A 252 2.23 -5.06 -3.45
C ALA A 252 3.64 -4.46 -3.46
N LEU A 253 4.28 -4.40 -2.29
CA LEU A 253 5.69 -4.11 -2.12
C LEU A 253 6.36 -5.34 -1.49
N VAL A 254 7.32 -5.90 -2.21
CA VAL A 254 7.97 -7.17 -1.92
C VAL A 254 9.36 -6.91 -1.35
N ASN A 255 9.64 -7.41 -0.14
CA ASN A 255 10.99 -7.39 0.45
C ASN A 255 11.80 -8.58 -0.09
N ALA A 256 12.26 -8.44 -1.31
CA ALA A 256 12.94 -9.51 -2.02
C ALA A 256 14.45 -9.56 -1.68
N PRO A 257 15.09 -10.75 -1.68
CA PRO A 257 16.51 -10.92 -1.33
C PRO A 257 17.48 -10.07 -2.16
N SER A 258 17.20 -9.86 -3.44
CA SER A 258 18.05 -9.06 -4.34
C SER A 258 17.80 -7.55 -4.21
N GLY A 259 16.73 -7.14 -3.57
CA GLY A 259 16.30 -5.77 -3.32
C GLY A 259 14.80 -5.59 -3.47
N ASP A 260 14.22 -4.72 -2.67
CA ASP A 260 12.79 -4.45 -2.66
C ASP A 260 12.30 -4.00 -4.04
N TYR A 261 11.09 -4.44 -4.41
CA TYR A 261 10.36 -3.95 -5.57
C TYR A 261 8.88 -3.74 -5.25
N VAL A 262 8.24 -2.82 -5.96
CA VAL A 262 6.82 -2.52 -5.83
C VAL A 262 6.12 -2.74 -7.17
N PHE A 263 4.86 -3.17 -7.12
CA PHE A 263 4.01 -3.20 -8.29
C PHE A 263 2.54 -2.95 -7.94
N SER A 264 1.79 -2.50 -8.93
CA SER A 264 0.34 -2.38 -8.90
C SER A 264 -0.24 -2.93 -10.19
N VAL A 265 -1.27 -3.78 -10.06
CA VAL A 265 -2.04 -4.31 -11.19
C VAL A 265 -3.50 -3.94 -10.96
N ILE A 266 -4.13 -3.34 -11.95
CA ILE A 266 -5.53 -2.93 -11.88
C ILE A 266 -6.19 -3.24 -13.22
N THR A 267 -7.36 -3.91 -13.19
CA THR A 267 -8.20 -4.06 -14.37
C THR A 267 -9.41 -3.13 -14.30
N LYS A 268 -9.99 -2.78 -15.41
CA LYS A 268 -11.32 -2.15 -15.51
C LYS A 268 -12.05 -2.62 -16.75
N ASP A 269 -13.36 -2.52 -16.72
CA ASP A 269 -14.24 -2.91 -17.82
C ASP A 269 -13.98 -4.36 -18.26
N GLN A 270 -13.56 -5.23 -17.33
CA GLN A 270 -13.31 -6.63 -17.64
C GLN A 270 -14.63 -7.37 -17.91
N ALA A 271 -14.61 -8.24 -18.92
CA ALA A 271 -15.78 -9.01 -19.31
C ALA A 271 -16.13 -10.12 -18.32
N ASP A 272 -15.11 -10.76 -17.73
CA ASP A 272 -15.27 -11.79 -16.71
C ASP A 272 -15.60 -11.18 -15.35
N THR A 273 -16.84 -11.31 -14.90
CA THR A 273 -17.34 -10.79 -13.62
C THR A 273 -17.44 -11.85 -12.53
N THR A 274 -16.97 -13.07 -12.78
CA THR A 274 -17.00 -14.14 -11.79
C THR A 274 -16.12 -13.82 -10.58
N TRP A 275 -16.42 -14.42 -9.44
CA TRP A 275 -15.65 -14.28 -8.20
C TRP A 275 -14.78 -15.50 -7.91
N ASP A 276 -14.80 -16.48 -8.80
CA ASP A 276 -14.04 -17.71 -8.66
C ASP A 276 -12.55 -17.53 -8.98
N PRO A 277 -11.67 -18.39 -8.47
CA PRO A 277 -10.22 -18.31 -8.71
C PRO A 277 -9.78 -18.26 -10.19
N PRO A 278 -10.48 -18.87 -11.19
CA PRO A 278 -10.13 -18.75 -12.60
C PRO A 278 -10.52 -17.40 -13.23
N ASN A 279 -11.16 -16.47 -12.50
CA ASN A 279 -11.44 -15.13 -13.04
C ASN A 279 -10.22 -14.53 -13.74
N GLU A 280 -10.43 -13.98 -14.95
CA GLU A 280 -9.37 -13.50 -15.83
C GLU A 280 -8.48 -12.43 -15.17
N GLY A 281 -9.07 -11.52 -14.40
CA GLY A 281 -8.33 -10.48 -13.65
C GLY A 281 -7.47 -11.06 -12.53
N TRP A 282 -7.97 -12.06 -11.80
CA TRP A 282 -7.19 -12.76 -10.78
C TRP A 282 -6.03 -13.55 -11.40
N VAL A 283 -6.29 -14.25 -12.51
CA VAL A 283 -5.25 -14.96 -13.26
C VAL A 283 -4.17 -14.00 -13.74
N LEU A 284 -4.55 -12.81 -14.22
CA LEU A 284 -3.60 -11.79 -14.65
C LEU A 284 -2.71 -11.34 -13.49
N ILE A 285 -3.28 -11.01 -12.33
CA ILE A 285 -2.53 -10.59 -11.15
C ILE A 285 -1.50 -11.64 -10.73
N ARG A 286 -1.91 -12.92 -10.69
CA ARG A 286 -1.00 -14.03 -10.38
C ARG A 286 0.13 -14.15 -11.42
N LYS A 287 -0.17 -14.05 -12.71
CA LYS A 287 0.85 -14.11 -13.77
C LYS A 287 1.83 -12.94 -13.69
N VAL A 288 1.35 -11.72 -13.42
CA VAL A 288 2.23 -10.56 -13.23
C VAL A 288 3.14 -10.78 -12.03
N SER A 289 2.61 -11.22 -10.90
CA SER A 289 3.42 -11.47 -9.69
C SER A 289 4.50 -12.53 -9.93
N ALA A 290 4.16 -13.65 -10.58
CA ALA A 290 5.11 -14.71 -10.95
C ALA A 290 6.20 -14.21 -11.91
N LEU A 291 5.81 -13.41 -12.91
CA LEU A 291 6.74 -12.79 -13.86
C LEU A 291 7.73 -11.87 -13.12
N LEU A 292 7.23 -11.00 -12.24
CA LEU A 292 8.06 -10.06 -11.50
C LEU A 292 9.03 -10.77 -10.55
N TRP A 293 8.58 -11.83 -9.87
CA TRP A 293 9.48 -12.65 -9.06
C TRP A 293 10.59 -13.26 -9.91
N SER A 294 10.26 -13.90 -11.03
CA SER A 294 11.26 -14.49 -11.92
C SER A 294 12.23 -13.46 -12.50
N HIS A 295 11.77 -12.23 -12.76
CA HIS A 295 12.57 -11.14 -13.31
C HIS A 295 13.53 -10.55 -12.25
N PHE A 296 13.04 -10.23 -11.05
CA PHE A 296 13.83 -9.58 -10.01
C PHE A 296 14.65 -10.57 -9.18
N GLU A 297 14.21 -11.83 -9.09
CA GLU A 297 14.84 -12.90 -8.29
C GLU A 297 15.25 -14.13 -9.12
N PRO A 298 15.98 -13.98 -10.24
CA PRO A 298 16.34 -15.11 -11.12
C PRO A 298 17.21 -16.15 -10.43
N ARG A 299 17.87 -15.80 -9.31
CA ARG A 299 18.69 -16.72 -8.50
C ARG A 299 17.89 -17.48 -7.43
N HIS A 300 16.63 -17.11 -7.22
CA HIS A 300 15.75 -17.70 -6.21
C HIS A 300 14.46 -18.19 -6.88
N PRO A 301 14.54 -19.17 -7.80
CA PRO A 301 13.36 -19.69 -8.49
C PRO A 301 12.39 -20.29 -7.47
N TRP A 302 11.12 -19.94 -7.59
CA TRP A 302 10.08 -20.44 -6.71
C TRP A 302 8.74 -20.54 -7.47
N HIS A 303 7.97 -21.56 -7.10
CA HIS A 303 6.60 -21.76 -7.57
C HIS A 303 5.76 -22.28 -6.41
N PRO A 304 4.46 -21.95 -6.35
CA PRO A 304 3.57 -22.53 -5.36
C PRO A 304 3.52 -24.06 -5.48
N ALA A 305 3.41 -24.74 -4.35
CA ALA A 305 3.24 -26.20 -4.34
C ALA A 305 1.93 -26.58 -5.04
N PRO A 306 1.90 -27.70 -5.79
CA PRO A 306 0.66 -28.18 -6.40
C PRO A 306 -0.44 -28.36 -5.35
N GLY A 307 -1.62 -27.83 -5.61
CA GLY A 307 -2.77 -27.89 -4.70
C GLY A 307 -2.76 -26.84 -3.57
N ALA A 308 -1.79 -25.93 -3.55
CA ALA A 308 -1.75 -24.85 -2.55
C ALA A 308 -2.93 -23.88 -2.68
N GLU A 309 -3.49 -23.75 -3.88
CA GLU A 309 -4.64 -22.89 -4.19
C GLU A 309 -5.88 -23.21 -3.36
N ARG A 310 -6.11 -24.48 -3.00
CA ARG A 310 -7.27 -24.93 -2.21
C ARG A 310 -7.27 -24.45 -0.75
N PHE A 311 -6.15 -23.89 -0.28
CA PHE A 311 -6.01 -23.35 1.09
C PHE A 311 -5.97 -21.80 1.08
N LYS A 312 -6.31 -21.17 -0.01
CA LYS A 312 -6.36 -19.71 -0.12
C LYS A 312 -7.78 -19.20 0.14
N PRO A 313 -7.90 -18.06 0.84
CA PRO A 313 -9.20 -17.43 1.07
C PRO A 313 -9.79 -16.85 -0.20
#